data_b7427b6dec35379aee507446c8b1b6b2
#
_entry.id   b7427b6dec35379aee507446c8b1b6b2
#
_cell.length_a   1.000
_cell.length_b   1.000
_cell.length_c   1.000
_cell.angle_alpha   90.00
_cell.angle_beta   90.00
_cell.angle_gamma   90.00
#
_symmetry.space_group_name_H-M   'P 1'
#
loop_
_entity.id
_entity.type
_entity.pdbx_description
1 polymer ?
#
loop_
_entity_poly.entity_id
_entity_poly.type
_entity_poly.pdbx_seq_one_letter_code
_entity_poly.pdbx_strand_id
1 'polypeptide(L)'
;MRAKIRDTEIYFDIEGAALVPDGEQMREKPIAFVIHGGPGADHTSYKPTFSPLSQKLQLVYFDHRGQGRSARGAKETYTLENNVQDMEALRQYLGLDKIVLIGTSYGGMVALSYAVRYPEKVKYLIVIATAGSSDFLKLAKVNLAKKGTKQQQAIAQLLWDGKFENEAQLQEYFQVMMPMYSLSYKSEQPGKSWNRTILSTDAINVAFSGFLRSYNVLGQLHKITAPTLVMAGKYDWICPPELSEEIATAIPNADLIIFENSGHLIRVDEPEALLNHIIGFLEKAWRIGEK
;
A
#
# COMPACT_ATOMS: atom_id res chain seq x y z
N MET A 1 13.04 -8.46 11.59
CA MET A 1 12.76 -8.41 13.04
C MET A 1 11.33 -8.88 13.32
N ARG A 2 10.97 -9.15 14.58
CA ARG A 2 9.61 -9.61 14.92
C ARG A 2 9.13 -8.91 16.18
N ALA A 3 7.92 -8.37 16.14
CA ALA A 3 7.24 -7.74 17.26
C ALA A 3 6.05 -8.59 17.69
N LYS A 4 6.07 -9.03 18.95
CA LYS A 4 4.89 -9.64 19.58
C LYS A 4 4.00 -8.51 20.04
N ILE A 5 2.91 -8.31 19.35
CA ILE A 5 1.96 -7.23 19.60
C ILE A 5 0.54 -7.76 19.57
N ARG A 6 -0.30 -7.24 20.47
CA ARG A 6 -1.66 -7.70 20.62
C ARG A 6 -1.71 -9.25 20.75
N ASP A 7 -2.38 -9.93 19.84
CA ASP A 7 -2.59 -11.38 19.79
C ASP A 7 -1.81 -12.06 18.64
N THR A 8 -0.80 -11.39 18.07
CA THR A 8 -0.05 -11.88 16.91
C THR A 8 1.43 -11.50 16.97
N GLU A 9 2.21 -11.99 16.02
CA GLU A 9 3.59 -11.60 15.80
C GLU A 9 3.75 -11.01 14.41
N ILE A 10 4.13 -9.73 14.35
CA ILE A 10 4.36 -9.01 13.09
C ILE A 10 5.83 -9.01 12.73
N TYR A 11 6.14 -9.45 11.51
CA TYR A 11 7.46 -9.28 10.92
C TYR A 11 7.62 -7.84 10.42
N PHE A 12 8.76 -7.23 10.74
CA PHE A 12 9.15 -5.93 10.20
C PHE A 12 10.65 -5.88 9.89
N ASP A 13 11.02 -4.98 8.99
CA ASP A 13 12.39 -4.71 8.59
C ASP A 13 12.64 -3.20 8.53
N ILE A 14 13.84 -2.75 8.89
CA ILE A 14 14.19 -1.32 8.94
C ILE A 14 15.29 -1.05 7.94
N GLU A 15 15.13 0.04 7.17
CA GLU A 15 16.12 0.51 6.22
C GLU A 15 16.41 2.00 6.43
N GLY A 16 17.70 2.33 6.50
CA GLY A 16 18.18 3.69 6.78
C GLY A 16 18.29 4.01 8.28
N ALA A 17 19.14 4.98 8.61
CA ALA A 17 19.30 5.47 9.96
C ALA A 17 18.23 6.50 10.31
N ALA A 18 17.73 6.50 11.55
CA ALA A 18 16.81 7.52 12.05
C ALA A 18 17.54 8.81 12.45
N LEU A 19 18.77 8.69 12.94
CA LEU A 19 19.59 9.82 13.39
C LEU A 19 20.81 9.95 12.48
N VAL A 20 21.05 11.10 11.92
CA VAL A 20 22.14 11.36 10.96
C VAL A 20 22.89 12.66 11.29
N PRO A 21 24.20 12.76 11.00
CA PRO A 21 24.93 14.00 11.08
C PRO A 21 24.35 15.07 10.13
N ASP A 22 24.29 16.32 10.63
CA ASP A 22 23.89 17.49 9.87
C ASP A 22 24.75 18.70 10.31
N GLY A 23 25.90 18.86 9.69
CA GLY A 23 26.94 19.79 10.14
C GLY A 23 27.49 19.39 11.53
N GLU A 24 27.41 20.32 12.48
CA GLU A 24 27.86 20.12 13.87
C GLU A 24 26.78 19.47 14.77
N GLN A 25 25.60 19.18 14.22
CA GLN A 25 24.46 18.65 14.95
C GLN A 25 24.05 17.28 14.43
N MET A 26 23.25 16.57 15.23
CA MET A 26 22.55 15.37 14.79
C MET A 26 21.10 15.73 14.46
N ARG A 27 20.60 15.22 13.33
CA ARG A 27 19.23 15.44 12.89
C ARG A 27 18.46 14.12 12.83
N GLU A 28 17.26 14.12 13.39
CA GLU A 28 16.32 13.00 13.26
C GLU A 28 15.62 13.04 11.90
N LYS A 29 15.58 11.90 11.24
CA LYS A 29 14.75 11.68 10.06
C LYS A 29 13.37 11.20 10.47
N PRO A 30 12.31 11.63 9.77
CA PRO A 30 10.99 11.04 10.00
C PRO A 30 11.01 9.53 9.70
N ILE A 31 10.20 8.78 10.44
CA ILE A 31 10.06 7.34 10.28
C ILE A 31 8.83 7.06 9.45
N ALA A 32 8.99 6.29 8.37
CA ALA A 32 7.92 5.94 7.45
C ALA A 32 7.56 4.46 7.53
N PHE A 33 6.29 4.15 7.69
CA PHE A 33 5.75 2.82 7.51
C PHE A 33 5.42 2.61 6.03
N VAL A 34 6.08 1.64 5.41
CA VAL A 34 5.81 1.22 4.04
C VAL A 34 4.84 0.04 4.09
N ILE A 35 3.60 0.30 3.66
CA ILE A 35 2.45 -0.57 3.86
C ILE A 35 2.14 -1.27 2.53
N HIS A 36 2.35 -2.58 2.51
CA HIS A 36 2.19 -3.36 1.28
C HIS A 36 0.73 -3.57 0.88
N GLY A 37 0.55 -3.72 -0.43
CA GLY A 37 -0.72 -4.07 -1.05
C GLY A 37 -1.02 -5.57 -1.06
N GLY A 38 -1.96 -5.95 -1.89
CA GLY A 38 -2.58 -7.25 -1.99
C GLY A 38 -4.08 -7.11 -1.69
N PRO A 39 -4.61 -7.57 -0.54
CA PRO A 39 -3.94 -8.37 0.49
C PRO A 39 -3.43 -9.71 -0.04
N GLY A 40 -2.65 -10.42 0.79
CA GLY A 40 -2.11 -11.74 0.43
C GLY A 40 -0.70 -11.72 -0.18
N ALA A 41 -0.04 -10.55 -0.24
CA ALA A 41 1.37 -10.40 -0.62
C ALA A 41 2.25 -10.08 0.61
N ASP A 42 3.44 -9.53 0.41
CA ASP A 42 4.35 -9.07 1.44
C ASP A 42 5.10 -7.79 1.03
N HIS A 43 5.93 -7.25 1.94
CA HIS A 43 6.70 -6.04 1.72
C HIS A 43 7.83 -6.17 0.70
N THR A 44 8.31 -7.37 0.38
CA THR A 44 9.55 -7.56 -0.39
C THR A 44 9.48 -7.04 -1.82
N SER A 45 8.27 -6.90 -2.37
CA SER A 45 8.06 -6.36 -3.71
C SER A 45 8.33 -4.84 -3.80
N TYR A 46 8.46 -4.15 -2.66
CA TYR A 46 8.77 -2.71 -2.59
C TYR A 46 10.26 -2.43 -2.58
N LYS A 47 11.07 -3.47 -2.28
CA LYS A 47 12.53 -3.40 -2.34
C LYS A 47 13.05 -3.89 -3.70
N PRO A 48 14.02 -3.23 -4.31
CA PRO A 48 14.74 -2.05 -3.84
C PRO A 48 14.12 -0.71 -4.25
N THR A 49 12.95 -0.69 -4.91
CA THR A 49 12.39 0.53 -5.52
C THR A 49 12.26 1.67 -4.52
N PHE A 50 11.81 1.41 -3.29
CA PHE A 50 11.67 2.46 -2.28
C PHE A 50 12.93 2.69 -1.44
N SER A 51 13.96 1.86 -1.59
CA SER A 51 15.22 2.01 -0.84
C SER A 51 15.86 3.40 -0.93
N PRO A 52 15.82 4.12 -2.07
CA PRO A 52 16.37 5.49 -2.15
C PRO A 52 15.70 6.49 -1.20
N LEU A 53 14.45 6.27 -0.80
CA LEU A 53 13.77 7.11 0.20
C LEU A 53 14.45 7.04 1.57
N SER A 54 15.28 6.01 1.84
CA SER A 54 16.03 5.89 3.08
C SER A 54 17.06 7.01 3.30
N GLN A 55 17.38 7.77 2.26
CA GLN A 55 18.19 8.98 2.39
C GLN A 55 17.45 10.11 3.14
N LYS A 56 16.14 10.18 3.00
CA LYS A 56 15.27 11.20 3.60
C LYS A 56 14.49 10.71 4.83
N LEU A 57 14.17 9.42 4.89
CA LEU A 57 13.33 8.78 5.90
C LEU A 57 14.08 7.59 6.53
N GLN A 58 13.70 7.15 7.71
CA GLN A 58 13.91 5.75 8.09
C GLN A 58 12.68 4.95 7.67
N LEU A 59 12.88 3.88 6.90
CA LEU A 59 11.79 3.06 6.37
C LEU A 59 11.57 1.85 7.26
N VAL A 60 10.34 1.66 7.69
CA VAL A 60 9.88 0.45 8.38
C VAL A 60 8.93 -0.28 7.44
N TYR A 61 9.39 -1.39 6.90
CA TYR A 61 8.57 -2.33 6.13
C TYR A 61 7.99 -3.36 7.09
N PHE A 62 6.76 -3.74 6.95
CA PHE A 62 6.18 -4.82 7.75
C PHE A 62 5.18 -5.63 6.92
N ASP A 63 4.95 -6.86 7.34
CA ASP A 63 3.94 -7.73 6.74
C ASP A 63 2.69 -7.74 7.62
N HIS A 64 1.52 -7.54 7.02
CA HIS A 64 0.25 -7.63 7.75
C HIS A 64 0.08 -9.00 8.41
N ARG A 65 -0.73 -9.09 9.48
CA ARG A 65 -1.07 -10.37 10.11
C ARG A 65 -1.54 -11.40 9.08
N GLY A 66 -1.11 -12.64 9.22
CA GLY A 66 -1.46 -13.72 8.30
C GLY A 66 -0.80 -13.62 6.92
N GLN A 67 0.10 -12.67 6.67
CA GLN A 67 0.71 -12.43 5.37
C GLN A 67 2.24 -12.41 5.48
N GLY A 68 2.91 -12.69 4.37
CA GLY A 68 4.36 -12.66 4.28
C GLY A 68 5.02 -13.49 5.39
N ARG A 69 5.90 -12.84 6.15
CA ARG A 69 6.69 -13.42 7.25
C ARG A 69 6.06 -13.24 8.63
N SER A 70 4.93 -12.53 8.71
CA SER A 70 4.14 -12.41 9.94
C SER A 70 3.46 -13.72 10.30
N ALA A 71 3.11 -13.88 11.58
CA ALA A 71 2.51 -15.11 12.07
C ALA A 71 1.19 -15.42 11.36
N ARG A 72 1.01 -16.69 11.03
CA ARG A 72 -0.28 -17.23 10.62
C ARG A 72 -1.14 -17.46 11.86
N GLY A 73 -2.43 -17.24 11.74
CA GLY A 73 -3.41 -17.39 12.83
C GLY A 73 -4.80 -17.73 12.29
N ALA A 74 -5.82 -17.54 13.08
CA ALA A 74 -7.20 -17.72 12.67
C ALA A 74 -7.55 -16.71 11.56
N LYS A 75 -7.94 -17.20 10.39
CA LYS A 75 -8.15 -16.36 9.19
C LYS A 75 -9.25 -15.31 9.35
N GLU A 76 -10.20 -15.56 10.25
CA GLU A 76 -11.25 -14.62 10.64
C GLU A 76 -10.68 -13.31 11.23
N THR A 77 -9.43 -13.36 11.71
CA THR A 77 -8.71 -12.19 12.23
C THR A 77 -8.04 -11.33 11.16
N TYR A 78 -7.99 -11.80 9.90
CA TYR A 78 -7.35 -11.09 8.78
C TYR A 78 -8.27 -9.99 8.23
N THR A 79 -8.55 -9.01 9.05
CA THR A 79 -9.46 -7.91 8.75
C THR A 79 -8.72 -6.59 8.60
N LEU A 80 -9.32 -5.63 7.88
CA LEU A 80 -8.80 -4.26 7.77
C LEU A 80 -8.64 -3.61 9.16
N GLU A 81 -9.63 -3.79 10.03
CA GLU A 81 -9.61 -3.26 11.39
C GLU A 81 -8.41 -3.78 12.20
N ASN A 82 -8.15 -5.09 12.14
CA ASN A 82 -6.99 -5.67 12.81
C ASN A 82 -5.67 -5.19 12.21
N ASN A 83 -5.58 -5.00 10.90
CA ASN A 83 -4.36 -4.46 10.27
C ASN A 83 -4.08 -3.03 10.72
N VAL A 84 -5.12 -2.19 10.88
CA VAL A 84 -5.00 -0.83 11.43
C VAL A 84 -4.54 -0.86 12.88
N GLN A 85 -5.13 -1.73 13.70
CA GLN A 85 -4.76 -1.85 15.12
C GLN A 85 -3.36 -2.45 15.31
N ASP A 86 -2.94 -3.39 14.48
CA ASP A 86 -1.58 -3.95 14.52
C ASP A 86 -0.55 -2.90 14.13
N MET A 87 -0.87 -2.05 13.15
CA MET A 87 -0.01 -0.94 12.76
C MET A 87 0.17 0.07 13.91
N GLU A 88 -0.91 0.40 14.64
CA GLU A 88 -0.81 1.25 15.84
C GLU A 88 0.00 0.57 16.94
N ALA A 89 -0.22 -0.71 17.19
CA ALA A 89 0.55 -1.47 18.17
C ALA A 89 2.04 -1.56 17.78
N LEU A 90 2.37 -1.69 16.49
CA LEU A 90 3.75 -1.66 16.01
C LEU A 90 4.39 -0.28 16.19
N ARG A 91 3.65 0.82 15.92
CA ARG A 91 4.11 2.18 16.19
C ARG A 91 4.46 2.36 17.67
N GLN A 92 3.58 1.91 18.57
CA GLN A 92 3.80 1.97 20.02
C GLN A 92 4.97 1.08 20.46
N TYR A 93 5.09 -0.13 19.92
CA TYR A 93 6.20 -1.06 20.20
C TYR A 93 7.56 -0.44 19.83
N LEU A 94 7.60 0.35 18.76
CA LEU A 94 8.80 1.06 18.31
C LEU A 94 9.02 2.42 19.05
N GLY A 95 8.13 2.81 19.96
CA GLY A 95 8.25 4.06 20.73
C GLY A 95 8.07 5.33 19.90
N LEU A 96 7.34 5.26 18.77
CA LEU A 96 7.21 6.38 17.83
C LEU A 96 6.01 7.27 18.18
N ASP A 97 6.18 8.60 18.14
CA ASP A 97 5.07 9.54 18.36
C ASP A 97 4.22 9.72 17.09
N LYS A 98 4.84 10.19 16.00
CA LYS A 98 4.19 10.37 14.70
C LYS A 98 4.97 9.64 13.61
N ILE A 99 4.24 9.10 12.63
CA ILE A 99 4.82 8.36 11.51
C ILE A 99 4.38 8.92 10.17
N VAL A 100 5.22 8.74 9.15
CA VAL A 100 4.84 8.90 7.75
C VAL A 100 4.22 7.60 7.28
N LEU A 101 3.12 7.66 6.55
CA LEU A 101 2.47 6.50 5.97
C LEU A 101 2.71 6.49 4.45
N ILE A 102 3.22 5.40 3.92
CA ILE A 102 3.37 5.17 2.48
C ILE A 102 2.63 3.88 2.16
N GLY A 103 1.39 4.00 1.68
CA GLY A 103 0.51 2.85 1.42
C GLY A 103 0.19 2.68 -0.06
N THR A 104 0.34 1.47 -0.59
CA THR A 104 0.01 1.16 -1.99
C THR A 104 -1.15 0.18 -2.06
N SER A 105 -2.15 0.45 -2.93
CA SER A 105 -3.29 -0.43 -3.16
C SER A 105 -4.01 -0.73 -1.84
N TYR A 106 -4.17 -2.00 -1.45
CA TYR A 106 -4.71 -2.36 -0.13
C TYR A 106 -3.96 -1.68 1.03
N GLY A 107 -2.64 -1.55 0.94
CA GLY A 107 -1.85 -0.80 1.93
C GLY A 107 -2.26 0.68 2.01
N GLY A 108 -2.73 1.27 0.92
CA GLY A 108 -3.35 2.60 0.90
C GLY A 108 -4.70 2.64 1.64
N MET A 109 -5.53 1.59 1.49
CA MET A 109 -6.79 1.47 2.26
C MET A 109 -6.52 1.36 3.77
N VAL A 110 -5.49 0.61 4.17
CA VAL A 110 -5.03 0.54 5.57
C VAL A 110 -4.53 1.89 6.04
N ALA A 111 -3.71 2.58 5.24
CA ALA A 111 -3.16 3.91 5.56
C ALA A 111 -4.27 4.97 5.74
N LEU A 112 -5.26 5.02 4.83
CA LEU A 112 -6.42 5.90 4.94
C LEU A 112 -7.23 5.61 6.19
N SER A 113 -7.53 4.34 6.46
CA SER A 113 -8.28 3.92 7.65
C SER A 113 -7.55 4.25 8.94
N TYR A 114 -6.22 4.09 8.96
CA TYR A 114 -5.38 4.49 10.09
C TYR A 114 -5.40 6.01 10.29
N ALA A 115 -5.20 6.78 9.22
CA ALA A 115 -5.17 8.24 9.29
C ALA A 115 -6.51 8.86 9.73
N VAL A 116 -7.63 8.24 9.37
CA VAL A 116 -8.95 8.62 9.87
C VAL A 116 -9.10 8.34 11.38
N ARG A 117 -8.56 7.22 11.86
CA ARG A 117 -8.69 6.77 13.23
C ARG A 117 -7.72 7.45 14.19
N TYR A 118 -6.50 7.72 13.73
CA TYR A 118 -5.39 8.28 14.51
C TYR A 118 -4.77 9.50 13.81
N PRO A 119 -5.55 10.53 13.47
CA PRO A 119 -5.04 11.66 12.67
C PRO A 119 -3.86 12.38 13.32
N GLU A 120 -3.81 12.43 14.66
CA GLU A 120 -2.73 13.05 15.43
C GLU A 120 -1.42 12.24 15.42
N LYS A 121 -1.46 10.97 15.00
CA LYS A 121 -0.28 10.08 14.87
C LYS A 121 0.34 10.08 13.48
N VAL A 122 -0.28 10.75 12.52
CA VAL A 122 0.22 10.83 11.15
C VAL A 122 0.97 12.14 10.93
N LYS A 123 2.22 12.03 10.51
CA LYS A 123 3.03 13.20 10.14
C LYS A 123 2.80 13.60 8.68
N TYR A 124 2.83 12.63 7.78
CA TYR A 124 2.51 12.77 6.36
C TYR A 124 1.83 11.50 5.87
N LEU A 125 0.92 11.64 4.92
CA LEU A 125 0.21 10.53 4.29
C LEU A 125 0.53 10.48 2.79
N ILE A 126 0.97 9.33 2.30
CA ILE A 126 1.25 9.09 0.89
C ILE A 126 0.50 7.82 0.49
N VAL A 127 -0.46 7.95 -0.40
CA VAL A 127 -1.26 6.83 -0.89
C VAL A 127 -1.13 6.68 -2.41
N ILE A 128 -0.93 5.44 -2.85
CA ILE A 128 -0.54 5.12 -4.21
C ILE A 128 -1.49 4.06 -4.77
N ALA A 129 -2.16 4.35 -5.90
CA ALA A 129 -3.01 3.41 -6.62
C ALA A 129 -4.01 2.68 -5.70
N THR A 130 -4.84 3.43 -5.00
CA THR A 130 -5.76 2.94 -3.96
C THR A 130 -7.18 3.47 -4.13
N ALA A 131 -8.06 3.11 -3.20
CA ALA A 131 -9.46 3.53 -3.19
C ALA A 131 -9.92 3.90 -1.77
N GLY A 132 -10.91 4.80 -1.67
CA GLY A 132 -11.55 5.18 -0.41
C GLY A 132 -12.82 4.36 -0.10
N SER A 133 -13.30 3.57 -1.06
CA SER A 133 -14.52 2.76 -0.92
C SER A 133 -14.46 1.46 -1.70
N SER A 134 -15.43 0.57 -1.49
CA SER A 134 -15.63 -0.68 -2.23
C SER A 134 -16.03 -0.50 -3.69
N ASP A 135 -16.28 0.74 -4.16
CA ASP A 135 -16.64 1.03 -5.55
C ASP A 135 -15.55 0.59 -6.53
N PHE A 136 -14.29 0.50 -6.08
CA PHE A 136 -13.21 -0.06 -6.89
C PHE A 136 -13.55 -1.45 -7.44
N LEU A 137 -14.27 -2.29 -6.69
CA LEU A 137 -14.65 -3.64 -7.15
C LEU A 137 -15.55 -3.59 -8.38
N LYS A 138 -16.49 -2.63 -8.41
CA LYS A 138 -17.40 -2.43 -9.55
C LYS A 138 -16.63 -1.92 -10.76
N LEU A 139 -15.80 -0.89 -10.57
CA LEU A 139 -15.00 -0.30 -11.63
C LEU A 139 -13.98 -1.29 -12.21
N ALA A 140 -13.30 -2.04 -11.35
CA ALA A 140 -12.36 -3.08 -11.77
C ALA A 140 -13.02 -4.15 -12.64
N LYS A 141 -14.21 -4.63 -12.25
CA LYS A 141 -14.97 -5.61 -13.05
C LYS A 141 -15.35 -5.05 -14.42
N VAL A 142 -15.80 -3.79 -14.49
CA VAL A 142 -16.13 -3.12 -15.74
C VAL A 142 -14.89 -2.96 -16.62
N ASN A 143 -13.77 -2.53 -16.06
CA ASN A 143 -12.52 -2.35 -16.80
C ASN A 143 -11.97 -3.68 -17.31
N LEU A 144 -12.02 -4.73 -16.49
CA LEU A 144 -11.60 -6.08 -16.88
C LEU A 144 -12.47 -6.64 -17.99
N ALA A 145 -13.79 -6.47 -17.93
CA ALA A 145 -14.71 -6.89 -19.00
C ALA A 145 -14.43 -6.19 -20.33
N LYS A 146 -14.00 -4.91 -20.29
CA LYS A 146 -13.68 -4.13 -21.49
C LYS A 146 -12.30 -4.42 -22.08
N LYS A 147 -11.29 -4.64 -21.23
CA LYS A 147 -9.88 -4.67 -21.64
C LYS A 147 -9.23 -6.05 -21.51
N GLY A 148 -9.77 -6.91 -20.64
CA GLY A 148 -9.16 -8.19 -20.31
C GLY A 148 -9.49 -9.28 -21.31
N THR A 149 -8.55 -10.21 -21.50
CA THR A 149 -8.77 -11.46 -22.25
C THR A 149 -9.76 -12.39 -21.53
N LYS A 150 -10.30 -13.39 -22.23
CA LYS A 150 -11.15 -14.41 -21.62
C LYS A 150 -10.45 -15.16 -20.47
N GLN A 151 -9.15 -15.43 -20.61
CA GLN A 151 -8.35 -16.07 -19.56
C GLN A 151 -8.23 -15.18 -18.32
N GLN A 152 -7.95 -13.87 -18.51
CA GLN A 152 -7.88 -12.90 -17.42
C GLN A 152 -9.22 -12.74 -16.69
N GLN A 153 -10.32 -12.69 -17.45
CA GLN A 153 -11.66 -12.62 -16.86
C GLN A 153 -12.00 -13.89 -16.05
N ALA A 154 -11.64 -15.08 -16.57
CA ALA A 154 -11.90 -16.34 -15.88
C ALA A 154 -11.11 -16.47 -14.58
N ILE A 155 -9.80 -16.17 -14.60
CA ILE A 155 -8.97 -16.29 -13.39
C ILE A 155 -9.29 -15.22 -12.35
N ALA A 156 -9.68 -14.02 -12.78
CA ALA A 156 -10.10 -12.95 -11.87
C ALA A 156 -11.41 -13.26 -11.14
N GLN A 157 -12.21 -14.21 -11.64
CA GLN A 157 -13.41 -14.64 -10.92
C GLN A 157 -13.05 -15.29 -9.56
N LEU A 158 -11.90 -15.99 -9.49
CA LEU A 158 -11.39 -16.54 -8.23
C LEU A 158 -11.09 -15.44 -7.21
N LEU A 159 -10.55 -14.30 -7.68
CA LEU A 159 -10.32 -13.15 -6.83
C LEU A 159 -11.64 -12.56 -6.30
N TRP A 160 -12.59 -12.32 -7.22
CA TRP A 160 -13.88 -11.72 -6.84
C TRP A 160 -14.67 -12.60 -5.86
N ASP A 161 -14.56 -13.92 -5.99
CA ASP A 161 -15.24 -14.86 -5.13
C ASP A 161 -14.47 -15.16 -3.83
N GLY A 162 -13.18 -14.79 -3.76
CA GLY A 162 -12.29 -15.15 -2.66
C GLY A 162 -12.12 -16.68 -2.57
N LYS A 163 -11.82 -17.33 -3.70
CA LYS A 163 -11.81 -18.80 -3.84
C LYS A 163 -10.51 -19.38 -4.39
N PHE A 164 -9.38 -18.72 -4.14
CA PHE A 164 -8.10 -19.38 -4.42
C PHE A 164 -7.93 -20.59 -3.50
N GLU A 165 -7.62 -21.75 -4.07
CA GLU A 165 -7.46 -23.00 -3.31
C GLU A 165 -6.09 -23.10 -2.63
N ASN A 166 -5.06 -22.52 -3.27
CA ASN A 166 -3.69 -22.60 -2.81
C ASN A 166 -2.83 -21.45 -3.38
N GLU A 167 -1.60 -21.35 -2.89
CA GLU A 167 -0.68 -20.30 -3.29
C GLU A 167 -0.24 -20.42 -4.75
N ALA A 168 -0.17 -21.63 -5.32
CA ALA A 168 0.17 -21.82 -6.74
C ALA A 168 -0.89 -21.21 -7.65
N GLN A 169 -2.17 -21.39 -7.34
CA GLN A 169 -3.27 -20.78 -8.08
C GLN A 169 -3.29 -19.26 -7.94
N LEU A 170 -2.96 -18.73 -6.76
CA LEU A 170 -2.79 -17.30 -6.56
C LEU A 170 -1.59 -16.75 -7.34
N GLN A 171 -0.50 -17.51 -7.42
CA GLN A 171 0.67 -17.15 -8.23
C GLN A 171 0.32 -17.13 -9.73
N GLU A 172 -0.43 -18.11 -10.21
CA GLU A 172 -0.94 -18.15 -11.59
C GLU A 172 -1.82 -16.91 -11.88
N TYR A 173 -2.72 -16.55 -10.96
CA TYR A 173 -3.51 -15.31 -11.10
C TYR A 173 -2.61 -14.10 -11.34
N PHE A 174 -1.59 -13.88 -10.53
CA PHE A 174 -0.69 -12.75 -10.72
C PHE A 174 0.06 -12.82 -12.05
N GLN A 175 0.52 -13.99 -12.46
CA GLN A 175 1.21 -14.16 -13.75
C GLN A 175 0.30 -13.78 -14.94
N VAL A 176 -0.93 -14.28 -14.96
CA VAL A 176 -1.91 -14.02 -16.02
C VAL A 176 -2.36 -12.56 -16.01
N MET A 177 -2.51 -11.96 -14.82
CA MET A 177 -3.03 -10.61 -14.67
C MET A 177 -1.97 -9.52 -14.73
N MET A 178 -0.68 -9.84 -14.66
CA MET A 178 0.40 -8.85 -14.63
C MET A 178 0.38 -7.84 -15.79
N PRO A 179 0.05 -8.22 -17.05
CA PRO A 179 -0.10 -7.25 -18.14
C PRO A 179 -1.21 -6.22 -17.92
N MET A 180 -2.18 -6.50 -17.06
CA MET A 180 -3.21 -5.54 -16.65
C MET A 180 -2.73 -4.60 -15.54
N TYR A 181 -1.77 -5.07 -14.70
CA TYR A 181 -1.26 -4.28 -13.58
C TYR A 181 -0.15 -3.30 -13.95
N SER A 182 0.66 -3.61 -14.99
CA SER A 182 1.82 -2.82 -15.41
C SER A 182 1.91 -2.73 -16.93
N LEU A 183 2.14 -1.54 -17.44
CA LEU A 183 2.33 -1.27 -18.87
C LEU A 183 3.72 -1.71 -19.36
N SER A 184 4.71 -1.67 -18.48
CA SER A 184 6.10 -2.05 -18.77
C SER A 184 6.38 -3.53 -18.59
N TYR A 185 5.37 -4.31 -18.13
CA TYR A 185 5.54 -5.74 -17.92
C TYR A 185 5.89 -6.49 -19.20
N LYS A 186 6.95 -7.30 -19.14
CA LYS A 186 7.38 -8.21 -20.21
C LYS A 186 7.30 -9.64 -19.69
N SER A 187 6.48 -10.48 -20.32
CA SER A 187 6.28 -11.88 -19.93
C SER A 187 7.56 -12.71 -19.93
N GLU A 188 8.53 -12.35 -20.80
CA GLU A 188 9.83 -13.00 -20.94
C GLU A 188 10.81 -12.67 -19.80
N GLN A 189 10.52 -11.64 -19.01
CA GLN A 189 11.31 -11.21 -17.85
C GLN A 189 10.40 -10.97 -16.66
N PRO A 190 9.82 -12.03 -16.06
CA PRO A 190 9.02 -11.86 -14.86
C PRO A 190 9.88 -11.19 -13.78
N GLY A 191 9.35 -10.14 -13.17
CA GLY A 191 10.09 -9.37 -12.19
C GLY A 191 10.62 -10.25 -11.06
N LYS A 192 11.92 -10.19 -10.80
CA LYS A 192 12.61 -10.98 -9.76
C LYS A 192 12.01 -10.81 -8.36
N SER A 193 11.23 -9.72 -8.14
CA SER A 193 10.54 -9.45 -6.88
C SER A 193 9.47 -10.48 -6.54
N TRP A 194 8.78 -11.07 -7.52
CA TRP A 194 7.75 -12.08 -7.28
C TRP A 194 8.29 -13.36 -6.68
N ASN A 195 9.52 -13.76 -7.05
CA ASN A 195 10.17 -14.96 -6.51
C ASN A 195 10.54 -14.84 -5.03
N ARG A 196 10.47 -13.62 -4.46
CA ARG A 196 10.74 -13.36 -3.03
C ARG A 196 9.49 -13.25 -2.19
N THR A 197 8.35 -13.02 -2.85
CA THR A 197 7.07 -12.77 -2.18
C THR A 197 6.51 -14.05 -1.60
N ILE A 198 6.15 -14.01 -0.32
CA ILE A 198 5.43 -15.07 0.35
C ILE A 198 3.94 -14.74 0.29
N LEU A 199 3.20 -15.53 -0.48
CA LEU A 199 1.78 -15.34 -0.67
C LEU A 199 0.95 -15.89 0.49
N SER A 200 -0.28 -15.43 0.62
CA SER A 200 -1.29 -15.91 1.57
C SER A 200 -2.66 -15.92 0.91
N THR A 201 -3.11 -17.10 0.51
CA THR A 201 -4.44 -17.30 -0.08
C THR A 201 -5.56 -16.99 0.91
N ASP A 202 -5.39 -17.33 2.18
CA ASP A 202 -6.38 -17.03 3.21
C ASP A 202 -6.62 -15.53 3.35
N ALA A 203 -5.55 -14.72 3.35
CA ALA A 203 -5.70 -13.28 3.51
C ALA A 203 -6.43 -12.63 2.33
N ILE A 204 -6.10 -13.00 1.09
CA ILE A 204 -6.78 -12.45 -0.09
C ILE A 204 -8.22 -12.96 -0.21
N ASN A 205 -8.46 -14.23 0.09
CA ASN A 205 -9.81 -14.81 0.04
C ASN A 205 -10.74 -14.15 1.05
N VAL A 206 -10.33 -14.03 2.31
CA VAL A 206 -11.12 -13.37 3.37
C VAL A 206 -11.42 -11.90 2.99
N ALA A 207 -10.45 -11.19 2.42
CA ALA A 207 -10.65 -9.81 2.04
C ALA A 207 -11.68 -9.65 0.92
N PHE A 208 -11.50 -10.35 -0.21
CA PHE A 208 -12.36 -10.18 -1.39
C PHE A 208 -13.74 -10.85 -1.24
N SER A 209 -13.87 -11.93 -0.45
CA SER A 209 -15.18 -12.49 -0.11
C SER A 209 -15.91 -11.70 0.99
N GLY A 210 -15.19 -10.91 1.78
CA GLY A 210 -15.66 -10.26 3.00
C GLY A 210 -15.52 -8.75 3.01
N PHE A 211 -14.64 -8.23 3.88
CA PHE A 211 -14.62 -6.83 4.30
C PHE A 211 -14.37 -5.81 3.18
N LEU A 212 -13.68 -6.16 2.09
CA LEU A 212 -13.50 -5.24 0.96
C LEU A 212 -14.81 -4.90 0.25
N ARG A 213 -15.83 -5.75 0.35
CA ARG A 213 -17.16 -5.50 -0.24
C ARG A 213 -17.97 -4.42 0.48
N SER A 214 -17.63 -4.13 1.72
CA SER A 214 -18.27 -3.11 2.55
C SER A 214 -17.32 -1.98 2.97
N TYR A 215 -16.08 -2.00 2.47
CA TYR A 215 -15.08 -0.98 2.76
C TYR A 215 -15.54 0.40 2.30
N ASN A 216 -15.57 1.38 3.20
CA ASN A 216 -15.84 2.77 2.85
C ASN A 216 -15.33 3.71 3.96
N VAL A 217 -14.38 4.57 3.63
CA VAL A 217 -13.85 5.62 4.50
C VAL A 217 -14.04 7.03 3.91
N LEU A 218 -14.61 7.16 2.69
CA LEU A 218 -14.74 8.44 1.97
C LEU A 218 -15.37 9.52 2.83
N GLY A 219 -16.50 9.24 3.47
CA GLY A 219 -17.22 10.20 4.32
C GLY A 219 -16.44 10.65 5.57
N GLN A 220 -15.30 10.03 5.87
CA GLN A 220 -14.47 10.34 7.04
C GLN A 220 -13.11 10.95 6.66
N LEU A 221 -12.75 11.03 5.38
CA LEU A 221 -11.43 11.50 4.92
C LEU A 221 -11.16 12.97 5.30
N HIS A 222 -12.22 13.76 5.50
CA HIS A 222 -12.11 15.14 5.99
C HIS A 222 -11.47 15.26 7.38
N LYS A 223 -11.38 14.16 8.15
CA LYS A 223 -10.71 14.11 9.46
C LYS A 223 -9.19 14.05 9.35
N ILE A 224 -8.65 13.74 8.16
CA ILE A 224 -7.21 13.64 7.92
C ILE A 224 -6.66 15.06 7.84
N THR A 225 -5.84 15.43 8.82
CA THR A 225 -5.22 16.78 8.91
C THR A 225 -3.78 16.80 8.39
N ALA A 226 -3.15 15.64 8.29
CA ALA A 226 -1.79 15.51 7.78
C ALA A 226 -1.70 15.94 6.31
N PRO A 227 -0.63 16.66 5.89
CA PRO A 227 -0.35 16.86 4.48
C PRO A 227 -0.33 15.52 3.75
N THR A 228 -1.06 15.45 2.63
CA THR A 228 -1.32 14.20 1.92
C THR A 228 -0.91 14.27 0.45
N LEU A 229 -0.26 13.22 -0.03
CA LEU A 229 0.03 13.00 -1.45
C LEU A 229 -0.76 11.78 -1.93
N VAL A 230 -1.61 11.99 -2.92
CA VAL A 230 -2.38 10.94 -3.58
C VAL A 230 -1.81 10.72 -4.98
N MET A 231 -1.52 9.47 -5.34
CA MET A 231 -0.91 9.13 -6.62
C MET A 231 -1.66 7.99 -7.31
N ALA A 232 -1.93 8.15 -8.60
CA ALA A 232 -2.62 7.15 -9.42
C ALA A 232 -1.96 6.95 -10.77
N GLY A 233 -2.02 5.74 -11.31
CA GLY A 233 -1.68 5.46 -12.70
C GLY A 233 -2.88 5.66 -13.62
N LYS A 234 -2.70 6.34 -14.75
CA LYS A 234 -3.74 6.65 -15.72
C LYS A 234 -4.45 5.40 -16.26
N TYR A 235 -3.74 4.31 -16.36
CA TYR A 235 -4.23 3.05 -16.92
C TYR A 235 -4.52 1.98 -15.87
N ASP A 236 -4.62 2.38 -14.61
CA ASP A 236 -4.97 1.45 -13.53
C ASP A 236 -6.37 0.87 -13.77
N TRP A 237 -6.42 -0.45 -13.90
CA TRP A 237 -7.67 -1.14 -14.18
C TRP A 237 -8.47 -1.44 -12.93
N ILE A 238 -7.77 -1.57 -11.75
CA ILE A 238 -8.40 -1.99 -10.50
C ILE A 238 -8.73 -0.80 -9.58
N CYS A 239 -7.84 0.18 -9.49
CA CYS A 239 -8.07 1.44 -8.79
C CYS A 239 -7.89 2.61 -9.77
N PRO A 240 -8.82 2.81 -10.73
CA PRO A 240 -8.68 3.84 -11.75
C PRO A 240 -8.60 5.24 -11.13
N PRO A 241 -8.03 6.23 -11.85
CA PRO A 241 -7.70 7.57 -11.34
C PRO A 241 -8.86 8.28 -10.64
N GLU A 242 -10.09 8.06 -11.06
CA GLU A 242 -11.29 8.66 -10.48
C GLU A 242 -11.41 8.40 -8.97
N LEU A 243 -10.98 7.22 -8.51
CA LEU A 243 -10.99 6.86 -7.08
C LEU A 243 -9.93 7.65 -6.28
N SER A 244 -8.82 7.98 -6.91
CA SER A 244 -7.78 8.82 -6.31
C SER A 244 -8.18 10.30 -6.31
N GLU A 245 -8.90 10.76 -7.32
CA GLU A 245 -9.54 12.09 -7.39
C GLU A 245 -10.55 12.27 -6.25
N GLU A 246 -11.38 11.25 -5.99
CA GLU A 246 -12.32 11.25 -4.86
C GLU A 246 -11.59 11.39 -3.52
N ILE A 247 -10.49 10.63 -3.32
CA ILE A 247 -9.67 10.71 -2.09
C ILE A 247 -9.06 12.11 -1.95
N ALA A 248 -8.43 12.63 -3.01
CA ALA A 248 -7.78 13.94 -2.97
C ALA A 248 -8.78 15.09 -2.74
N THR A 249 -9.99 14.97 -3.28
CA THR A 249 -11.07 15.96 -3.06
C THR A 249 -11.58 15.92 -1.63
N ALA A 250 -11.63 14.74 -1.01
CA ALA A 250 -12.19 14.57 0.34
C ALA A 250 -11.20 14.91 1.47
N ILE A 251 -9.89 14.96 1.20
CA ILE A 251 -8.85 15.30 2.19
C ILE A 251 -8.47 16.79 2.03
N PRO A 252 -8.58 17.62 3.07
CA PRO A 252 -8.39 19.09 2.95
C PRO A 252 -7.03 19.53 2.43
N ASN A 253 -5.96 18.79 2.73
CA ASN A 253 -4.57 19.16 2.41
C ASN A 253 -3.93 18.08 1.52
N ALA A 254 -4.59 17.72 0.42
CA ALA A 254 -4.10 16.70 -0.51
C ALA A 254 -3.63 17.30 -1.83
N ASP A 255 -2.41 16.89 -2.23
CA ASP A 255 -1.92 17.04 -3.61
C ASP A 255 -2.24 15.74 -4.38
N LEU A 256 -2.66 15.83 -5.65
CA LEU A 256 -2.93 14.69 -6.54
C LEU A 256 -1.94 14.67 -7.71
N ILE A 257 -1.37 13.50 -7.99
CA ILE A 257 -0.51 13.24 -9.15
C ILE A 257 -1.06 12.05 -9.95
N ILE A 258 -1.29 12.25 -11.23
CA ILE A 258 -1.64 11.19 -12.18
C ILE A 258 -0.42 10.86 -13.04
N PHE A 259 0.01 9.60 -13.05
CA PHE A 259 1.11 9.10 -13.87
C PHE A 259 0.59 8.70 -15.24
N GLU A 260 1.02 9.42 -16.27
CA GLU A 260 0.51 9.31 -17.63
C GLU A 260 0.86 7.99 -18.33
N ASN A 261 1.93 7.31 -17.89
CA ASN A 261 2.45 6.08 -18.50
C ASN A 261 2.44 4.89 -17.52
N SER A 262 1.55 4.90 -16.52
CA SER A 262 1.48 3.84 -15.53
C SER A 262 0.11 3.19 -15.43
N GLY A 263 0.12 1.88 -15.15
CA GLY A 263 -1.01 1.12 -14.63
C GLY A 263 -1.04 1.16 -13.10
N HIS A 264 -1.48 0.06 -12.48
CA HIS A 264 -1.56 -0.09 -11.02
C HIS A 264 -0.17 -0.11 -10.35
N LEU A 265 0.83 -0.64 -11.04
CA LEU A 265 2.18 -0.78 -10.51
C LEU A 265 3.08 0.39 -10.92
N ILE A 266 2.74 1.61 -10.49
CA ILE A 266 3.52 2.83 -10.79
C ILE A 266 5.01 2.64 -10.44
N ARG A 267 5.31 1.94 -9.33
CA ARG A 267 6.67 1.63 -8.91
C ARG A 267 7.47 0.75 -9.90
N VAL A 268 6.78 0.13 -10.85
CA VAL A 268 7.38 -0.69 -11.92
C VAL A 268 7.41 0.09 -13.23
N ASP A 269 6.34 0.83 -13.50
CA ASP A 269 6.17 1.56 -14.77
C ASP A 269 6.98 2.87 -14.81
N GLU A 270 6.93 3.66 -13.75
CA GLU A 270 7.59 4.98 -13.64
C GLU A 270 8.30 5.15 -12.27
N PRO A 271 9.27 4.27 -11.91
CA PRO A 271 9.87 4.25 -10.56
C PRO A 271 10.60 5.54 -10.18
N GLU A 272 11.34 6.16 -11.09
CA GLU A 272 12.09 7.39 -10.82
C GLU A 272 11.15 8.58 -10.62
N ALA A 273 10.13 8.72 -11.46
CA ALA A 273 9.13 9.77 -11.33
C ALA A 273 8.35 9.61 -10.00
N LEU A 274 7.98 8.38 -9.62
CA LEU A 274 7.34 8.09 -8.34
C LEU A 274 8.19 8.58 -7.17
N LEU A 275 9.47 8.22 -7.13
CA LEU A 275 10.38 8.63 -6.06
C LEU A 275 10.57 10.14 -6.02
N ASN A 276 10.72 10.79 -7.17
CA ASN A 276 10.90 12.24 -7.27
C ASN A 276 9.68 12.99 -6.73
N HIS A 277 8.45 12.53 -7.03
CA HIS A 277 7.25 13.14 -6.48
C HIS A 277 7.15 12.97 -4.96
N ILE A 278 7.49 11.78 -4.43
CA ILE A 278 7.52 11.55 -2.98
C ILE A 278 8.54 12.47 -2.31
N ILE A 279 9.78 12.54 -2.82
CA ILE A 279 10.84 13.37 -2.25
C ILE A 279 10.46 14.86 -2.32
N GLY A 280 9.96 15.33 -3.45
CA GLY A 280 9.52 16.72 -3.61
C GLY A 280 8.38 17.10 -2.66
N PHE A 281 7.41 16.20 -2.46
CA PHE A 281 6.35 16.40 -1.49
C PHE A 281 6.89 16.50 -0.05
N LEU A 282 7.78 15.60 0.35
CA LEU A 282 8.40 15.63 1.69
C LEU A 282 9.19 16.92 1.92
N GLU A 283 9.99 17.35 0.94
CA GLU A 283 10.78 18.58 1.04
C GLU A 283 9.90 19.84 1.12
N LYS A 284 8.80 19.89 0.37
CA LYS A 284 7.79 20.96 0.46
C LYS A 284 7.17 20.99 1.85
N ALA A 285 6.74 19.84 2.36
CA ALA A 285 6.07 19.73 3.65
C ALA A 285 7.00 20.07 4.84
N TRP A 286 8.29 19.74 4.76
CA TRP A 286 9.26 20.12 5.80
C TRP A 286 9.47 21.62 5.89
N ARG A 287 9.62 22.31 4.76
CA ARG A 287 9.77 23.79 4.72
C ARG A 287 8.58 24.54 5.32
N ILE A 288 7.38 23.94 5.27
CA ILE A 288 6.16 24.53 5.85
C ILE A 288 6.11 24.30 7.36
N GLY A 289 6.60 23.16 7.85
CA GLY A 289 6.59 22.79 9.26
C GLY A 289 7.71 23.43 10.11
N GLU A 290 8.72 24.05 9.48
CA GLU A 290 9.81 24.78 10.14
C GLU A 290 9.52 26.28 10.31
N LYS A 291 8.37 26.77 9.85
CA LYS A 291 7.88 28.14 10.06
C LYS A 291 6.85 28.17 11.19
#